data_ff8ed9314f394d006f0fd62a95d5c9eb
#
_entry.id   ff8ed9314f394d006f0fd62a95d5c9eb
#
_cell.length_a   1.000
_cell.length_b   1.000
_cell.length_c   1.000
_cell.angle_alpha   90.00
_cell.angle_beta   90.00
_cell.angle_gamma   90.00
#
_symmetry.space_group_name_H-M   'P 1'
#
loop_
_entity.id
_entity.type
_entity.pdbx_description
1 polymer ?
#
loop_
_entity_poly.entity_id
_entity_poly.type
_entity_poly.pdbx_seq_one_letter_code
_entity_poly.pdbx_strand_id
1 'polypeptide(L)'
;VKHVPSRHRPPRFIAIVVAACLPTGAAIAADLDPDAAAIEALVADLGAADYAVRELASQRLAALGRQAADALLTAAETSPDLEVSLRARWLAESLPLVVEGDAAEAAALLDRFAGRSYGERVRVMHRLLRLDDDTGFEPLARIVQLERTSAGSRIAAALLVREWQPDDPFWPELAPRILSGLGKSRRPAARFVRALVAYSTASSPAAAAAAVDDAVTAAASLAAGQGPADEPVGLSESESLGIARTGRIFRRQLAWMLAREGRRAEALAEAERILVSAREEADPDDQLASELEWFASHDLPEAIDLVADAVAAADASPLVTYAAAVAWGRRPDAAAADRSAALAAAASRRLAEAGGLSERIQAAMLLARWGSAEWAEREYRNVLDDPEAIVGQRALAAIYFSEFLHEQGREAEAAEALAAILEPEQEMMERILAQLERDPRAVRSRMLYFRACAAADAASRRRLLEDSLRAYSKDVDTLIALYHMPDNTPAQRAEAAARVARAADGIESEIAALPDDTSGKNEYAWLVANTEGDVAQATRYSRQSLETAFDNASYLDTLAHCHAAAGDLEQAIRTQWLAVKQEPHSPLIRRNYERFRGRAAGPAAVRP
;
A
#
# COMPACT_ATOMS: atom_id res chain seq x y z
N VAL A 1 24.83 -56.71 -1.81
CA VAL A 1 23.49 -56.74 -2.40
C VAL A 1 23.28 -55.40 -3.07
N LYS A 2 23.37 -55.39 -4.41
CA LYS A 2 23.21 -54.18 -5.26
C LYS A 2 21.73 -53.90 -5.48
N HIS A 3 21.27 -52.72 -5.12
CA HIS A 3 19.97 -52.20 -5.55
C HIS A 3 20.16 -51.25 -6.75
N VAL A 4 19.55 -51.63 -7.86
CA VAL A 4 19.41 -50.84 -9.09
C VAL A 4 18.13 -50.02 -8.98
N PRO A 5 18.12 -48.69 -9.20
CA PRO A 5 16.89 -47.94 -9.28
C PRO A 5 16.32 -47.98 -10.71
N SER A 6 15.08 -48.44 -10.82
CA SER A 6 14.29 -48.42 -12.06
C SER A 6 13.94 -46.98 -12.46
N ARG A 7 14.41 -46.58 -13.63
CA ARG A 7 14.02 -45.34 -14.28
C ARG A 7 12.65 -45.49 -14.97
N HIS A 8 11.60 -44.97 -14.40
CA HIS A 8 10.35 -44.74 -15.13
C HIS A 8 10.52 -43.52 -16.02
N ARG A 9 10.50 -43.71 -17.33
CA ARG A 9 10.36 -42.66 -18.34
C ARG A 9 8.87 -42.33 -18.47
N PRO A 10 8.49 -41.04 -18.46
CA PRO A 10 7.12 -40.67 -18.81
C PRO A 10 6.86 -40.86 -20.31
N PRO A 11 5.63 -41.14 -20.73
CA PRO A 11 5.28 -41.37 -22.13
C PRO A 11 5.48 -40.08 -22.93
N ARG A 12 6.18 -40.19 -24.06
CA ARG A 12 6.31 -39.13 -25.06
C ARG A 12 4.98 -38.96 -25.74
N PHE A 13 4.28 -37.84 -25.46
CA PHE A 13 3.21 -37.38 -26.31
C PHE A 13 3.81 -36.93 -27.65
N ILE A 14 3.41 -37.60 -28.71
CA ILE A 14 3.72 -37.22 -30.10
C ILE A 14 2.86 -35.98 -30.39
N ALA A 15 3.51 -34.81 -30.50
CA ALA A 15 2.88 -33.63 -31.02
C ALA A 15 2.67 -33.85 -32.54
N ILE A 16 1.46 -34.17 -32.94
CA ILE A 16 1.06 -34.14 -34.35
C ILE A 16 0.89 -32.64 -34.70
N VAL A 17 1.90 -32.07 -35.34
CA VAL A 17 1.78 -30.77 -35.99
C VAL A 17 0.96 -30.99 -37.27
N VAL A 18 -0.36 -30.76 -37.17
CA VAL A 18 -1.19 -30.58 -38.34
C VAL A 18 -1.01 -29.11 -38.78
N ALA A 19 -0.16 -28.89 -39.76
CA ALA A 19 -0.11 -27.65 -40.50
C ALA A 19 -1.37 -27.56 -41.36
N ALA A 20 -2.46 -27.07 -40.82
CA ALA A 20 -3.64 -26.69 -41.59
C ALA A 20 -3.42 -25.27 -42.14
N CYS A 21 -3.47 -25.13 -43.44
CA CYS A 21 -3.54 -23.87 -44.16
C CYS A 21 -4.66 -23.02 -43.57
N LEU A 22 -4.28 -21.96 -42.83
CA LEU A 22 -5.22 -20.95 -42.37
C LEU A 22 -5.60 -20.07 -43.60
N PRO A 23 -6.86 -19.90 -43.92
CA PRO A 23 -7.30 -18.77 -44.72
C PRO A 23 -7.06 -17.52 -43.84
N THR A 24 -6.51 -16.51 -44.46
CA THR A 24 -6.19 -15.20 -43.89
C THR A 24 -7.33 -14.68 -43.04
N GLY A 25 -7.10 -14.62 -41.70
CA GLY A 25 -8.07 -14.26 -40.67
C GLY A 25 -8.51 -12.80 -40.62
N ALA A 26 -8.41 -12.07 -41.75
CA ALA A 26 -8.77 -10.65 -41.81
C ALA A 26 -10.24 -10.39 -42.20
N ALA A 27 -11.03 -11.41 -42.54
CA ALA A 27 -12.40 -11.22 -43.04
C ALA A 27 -13.51 -11.63 -42.06
N ILE A 28 -13.21 -12.14 -40.86
CA ILE A 28 -14.24 -12.60 -39.89
C ILE A 28 -14.39 -11.62 -38.70
N ALA A 29 -13.52 -10.63 -38.58
CA ALA A 29 -13.51 -9.70 -37.44
C ALA A 29 -14.42 -8.46 -37.58
N ALA A 30 -15.21 -8.34 -38.62
CA ALA A 30 -15.87 -7.07 -39.00
C ALA A 30 -17.32 -6.92 -38.55
N ASP A 31 -17.91 -7.72 -37.67
CA ASP A 31 -19.28 -7.43 -37.17
C ASP A 31 -19.72 -8.34 -36.00
N LEU A 32 -19.00 -8.38 -34.91
CA LEU A 32 -19.41 -9.13 -33.74
C LEU A 32 -19.21 -8.32 -32.46
N ASP A 33 -20.19 -7.52 -32.05
CA ASP A 33 -20.50 -7.29 -30.65
C ASP A 33 -21.61 -8.32 -30.27
N PRO A 34 -21.26 -9.60 -29.99
CA PRO A 34 -22.26 -10.64 -29.78
C PRO A 34 -22.94 -10.35 -28.45
N ASP A 35 -24.27 -10.41 -28.45
CA ASP A 35 -25.07 -10.45 -27.25
C ASP A 35 -24.55 -11.55 -26.31
N ALA A 36 -24.60 -11.30 -25.00
CA ALA A 36 -24.17 -12.26 -23.98
C ALA A 36 -24.82 -13.64 -24.18
N ALA A 37 -26.06 -13.68 -24.61
CA ALA A 37 -26.77 -14.91 -24.94
C ALA A 37 -26.12 -15.71 -26.09
N ALA A 38 -25.54 -15.04 -27.06
CA ALA A 38 -24.82 -15.71 -28.16
C ALA A 38 -23.48 -16.32 -27.66
N ILE A 39 -22.80 -15.67 -26.71
CA ILE A 39 -21.59 -16.21 -26.08
C ILE A 39 -21.94 -17.42 -25.22
N GLU A 40 -23.00 -17.36 -24.43
CA GLU A 40 -23.48 -18.48 -23.59
C GLU A 40 -23.87 -19.68 -24.45
N ALA A 41 -24.53 -19.47 -25.59
CA ALA A 41 -24.83 -20.52 -26.54
C ALA A 41 -23.55 -21.19 -27.10
N LEU A 42 -22.54 -20.41 -27.47
CA LEU A 42 -21.24 -20.95 -27.89
C LEU A 42 -20.54 -21.75 -26.79
N VAL A 43 -20.64 -21.30 -25.53
CA VAL A 43 -20.10 -22.04 -24.38
C VAL A 43 -20.82 -23.37 -24.18
N ALA A 44 -22.16 -23.40 -24.32
CA ALA A 44 -22.93 -24.65 -24.29
C ALA A 44 -22.54 -25.61 -25.43
N ASP A 45 -22.27 -25.09 -26.63
CA ASP A 45 -21.81 -25.86 -27.79
C ASP A 45 -20.41 -26.50 -27.58
N LEU A 46 -19.62 -26.09 -26.59
CA LEU A 46 -18.37 -26.77 -26.22
C LEU A 46 -18.59 -28.21 -25.73
N GLY A 47 -19.79 -28.51 -25.23
CA GLY A 47 -20.22 -29.87 -24.82
C GLY A 47 -21.07 -30.62 -25.86
N ALA A 48 -21.26 -30.08 -27.07
CA ALA A 48 -22.07 -30.71 -28.09
C ALA A 48 -21.57 -32.14 -28.42
N ALA A 49 -22.50 -33.05 -28.71
CA ALA A 49 -22.15 -34.43 -29.07
C ALA A 49 -21.31 -34.49 -30.36
N ASP A 50 -21.58 -33.58 -31.31
CA ASP A 50 -20.86 -33.48 -32.56
C ASP A 50 -19.53 -32.75 -32.36
N TYR A 51 -18.40 -33.38 -32.75
CA TYR A 51 -17.09 -32.81 -32.69
C TYR A 51 -16.93 -31.52 -33.52
N ALA A 52 -17.54 -31.47 -34.71
CA ALA A 52 -17.46 -30.28 -35.58
C ALA A 52 -18.12 -29.05 -34.93
N VAL A 53 -19.21 -29.25 -34.18
CA VAL A 53 -19.88 -28.18 -33.43
C VAL A 53 -18.98 -27.69 -32.29
N ARG A 54 -18.38 -28.59 -31.51
CA ARG A 54 -17.45 -28.24 -30.44
C ARG A 54 -16.25 -27.42 -30.94
N GLU A 55 -15.69 -27.87 -32.08
CA GLU A 55 -14.51 -27.23 -32.66
C GLU A 55 -14.84 -25.84 -33.21
N LEU A 56 -15.99 -25.70 -33.89
CA LEU A 56 -16.46 -24.40 -34.39
C LEU A 56 -16.75 -23.43 -33.21
N ALA A 57 -17.37 -23.92 -32.15
CA ALA A 57 -17.61 -23.13 -30.93
C ALA A 57 -16.27 -22.65 -30.31
N SER A 58 -15.27 -23.54 -30.17
CA SER A 58 -13.96 -23.21 -29.68
C SER A 58 -13.26 -22.11 -30.52
N GLN A 59 -13.34 -22.25 -31.85
CA GLN A 59 -12.75 -21.24 -32.77
C GLN A 59 -13.46 -19.88 -32.69
N ARG A 60 -14.77 -19.86 -32.59
CA ARG A 60 -15.56 -18.63 -32.44
C ARG A 60 -15.29 -17.95 -31.09
N LEU A 61 -15.25 -18.70 -29.98
CA LEU A 61 -14.92 -18.18 -28.67
C LEU A 61 -13.47 -17.64 -28.61
N ALA A 62 -12.52 -18.33 -29.24
CA ALA A 62 -11.16 -17.83 -29.37
C ALA A 62 -11.09 -16.54 -30.20
N ALA A 63 -11.86 -16.43 -31.28
CA ALA A 63 -11.94 -15.21 -32.10
C ALA A 63 -12.57 -14.02 -31.37
N LEU A 64 -13.52 -14.27 -30.44
CA LEU A 64 -14.11 -13.27 -29.56
C LEU A 64 -13.10 -12.76 -28.50
N GLY A 65 -12.07 -13.54 -28.21
CA GLY A 65 -11.02 -13.16 -27.28
C GLY A 65 -11.57 -12.76 -25.89
N ARG A 66 -11.17 -11.61 -25.41
CA ARG A 66 -11.55 -11.08 -24.08
C ARG A 66 -13.06 -10.89 -23.89
N GLN A 67 -13.85 -10.76 -24.94
CA GLN A 67 -15.31 -10.64 -24.82
C GLN A 67 -15.95 -11.92 -24.29
N ALA A 68 -15.36 -13.09 -24.58
CA ALA A 68 -15.82 -14.38 -24.09
C ALA A 68 -15.26 -14.73 -22.69
N ALA A 69 -14.35 -13.94 -22.14
CA ALA A 69 -13.59 -14.29 -20.93
C ALA A 69 -14.49 -14.66 -19.74
N ASP A 70 -15.48 -13.84 -19.42
CA ASP A 70 -16.35 -14.06 -18.25
C ASP A 70 -17.14 -15.38 -18.39
N ALA A 71 -17.71 -15.64 -19.56
CA ALA A 71 -18.46 -16.86 -19.81
C ALA A 71 -17.56 -18.11 -19.77
N LEU A 72 -16.36 -18.01 -20.34
CA LEU A 72 -15.35 -19.08 -20.30
C LEU A 72 -14.89 -19.37 -18.88
N LEU A 73 -14.57 -18.36 -18.09
CA LEU A 73 -14.14 -18.52 -16.71
C LEU A 73 -15.26 -19.10 -15.84
N THR A 74 -16.49 -18.61 -16.00
CA THR A 74 -17.66 -19.16 -15.30
C THR A 74 -17.87 -20.63 -15.66
N ALA A 75 -17.85 -20.98 -16.94
CA ALA A 75 -18.03 -22.37 -17.37
C ALA A 75 -16.90 -23.29 -16.89
N ALA A 76 -15.67 -22.80 -16.86
CA ALA A 76 -14.54 -23.55 -16.33
C ALA A 76 -14.69 -23.91 -14.84
N GLU A 77 -15.30 -23.02 -14.06
CA GLU A 77 -15.51 -23.21 -12.61
C GLU A 77 -16.80 -23.97 -12.28
N THR A 78 -17.90 -23.70 -12.99
CA THR A 78 -19.25 -24.12 -12.57
C THR A 78 -19.92 -25.16 -13.46
N SER A 79 -19.38 -25.44 -14.66
CA SER A 79 -20.02 -26.39 -15.56
C SER A 79 -20.01 -27.80 -15.00
N PRO A 80 -21.17 -28.49 -14.93
CA PRO A 80 -21.22 -29.90 -14.55
C PRO A 80 -20.70 -30.83 -15.66
N ASP A 81 -20.60 -30.34 -16.90
CA ASP A 81 -20.04 -31.06 -18.02
C ASP A 81 -18.51 -30.88 -18.05
N LEU A 82 -17.81 -31.99 -17.86
CA LEU A 82 -16.33 -32.01 -17.81
C LEU A 82 -15.72 -31.52 -19.13
N GLU A 83 -16.28 -31.85 -20.28
CA GLU A 83 -15.77 -31.42 -21.60
C GLU A 83 -15.88 -29.90 -21.73
N VAL A 84 -17.05 -29.33 -21.36
CA VAL A 84 -17.25 -27.86 -21.32
C VAL A 84 -16.25 -27.20 -20.38
N SER A 85 -16.14 -27.71 -19.15
CA SER A 85 -15.25 -27.15 -18.14
C SER A 85 -13.77 -27.15 -18.61
N LEU A 86 -13.30 -28.27 -19.18
CA LEU A 86 -11.91 -28.38 -19.64
C LEU A 86 -11.61 -27.50 -20.86
N ARG A 87 -12.53 -27.47 -21.85
CA ARG A 87 -12.37 -26.61 -23.04
C ARG A 87 -12.47 -25.14 -22.69
N ALA A 88 -13.41 -24.76 -21.85
CA ALA A 88 -13.56 -23.39 -21.38
C ALA A 88 -12.32 -22.93 -20.63
N ARG A 89 -11.76 -23.77 -19.75
CA ARG A 89 -10.51 -23.50 -19.05
C ARG A 89 -9.33 -23.29 -20.02
N TRP A 90 -9.17 -24.20 -20.96
CA TRP A 90 -8.11 -24.10 -21.96
C TRP A 90 -8.22 -22.82 -22.80
N LEU A 91 -9.44 -22.46 -23.24
CA LEU A 91 -9.69 -21.22 -23.96
C LEU A 91 -9.42 -19.99 -23.11
N ALA A 92 -9.88 -19.97 -21.85
CA ALA A 92 -9.63 -18.88 -20.92
C ALA A 92 -8.13 -18.67 -20.65
N GLU A 93 -7.37 -19.76 -20.46
CA GLU A 93 -5.92 -19.73 -20.26
C GLU A 93 -5.13 -19.27 -21.50
N SER A 94 -5.72 -19.40 -22.69
CA SER A 94 -5.12 -18.93 -23.94
C SER A 94 -5.32 -17.43 -24.20
N LEU A 95 -6.18 -16.75 -23.42
CA LEU A 95 -6.41 -15.32 -23.57
C LEU A 95 -5.16 -14.52 -23.16
N PRO A 96 -4.69 -13.60 -24.01
CA PRO A 96 -3.47 -12.86 -23.73
C PRO A 96 -3.69 -11.85 -22.60
N LEU A 97 -2.87 -11.97 -21.55
CA LEU A 97 -2.72 -10.92 -20.52
C LEU A 97 -1.87 -9.75 -21.01
N VAL A 98 -0.87 -10.00 -21.83
CA VAL A 98 -0.05 -8.98 -22.49
C VAL A 98 -0.71 -8.59 -23.79
N VAL A 99 -0.85 -7.29 -24.03
CA VAL A 99 -1.40 -6.75 -25.28
C VAL A 99 -0.43 -5.78 -25.93
N GLU A 100 -0.61 -5.56 -27.22
CA GLU A 100 0.15 -4.53 -27.95
C GLU A 100 -0.11 -3.15 -27.32
N GLY A 101 0.96 -2.42 -27.02
CA GLY A 101 0.90 -1.13 -26.33
C GLY A 101 1.18 -1.19 -24.83
N ASP A 102 1.26 -2.38 -24.22
CA ASP A 102 1.74 -2.48 -22.84
C ASP A 102 3.19 -1.97 -22.73
N ALA A 103 3.49 -1.24 -21.65
CA ALA A 103 4.85 -0.89 -21.32
C ALA A 103 5.71 -2.16 -21.16
N ALA A 104 6.96 -2.10 -21.62
CA ALA A 104 7.86 -3.26 -21.63
C ALA A 104 8.01 -3.90 -20.23
N GLU A 105 8.01 -3.09 -19.18
CA GLU A 105 8.12 -3.54 -17.79
C GLU A 105 6.83 -4.26 -17.33
N ALA A 106 5.67 -3.72 -17.69
CA ALA A 106 4.37 -4.37 -17.42
C ALA A 106 4.26 -5.70 -18.16
N ALA A 107 4.64 -5.73 -19.45
CA ALA A 107 4.65 -6.95 -20.25
C ALA A 107 5.58 -8.02 -19.66
N ALA A 108 6.77 -7.63 -19.19
CA ALA A 108 7.71 -8.55 -18.52
C ALA A 108 7.15 -9.11 -17.20
N LEU A 109 6.44 -8.29 -16.42
CA LEU A 109 5.76 -8.74 -15.20
C LEU A 109 4.65 -9.75 -15.48
N LEU A 110 3.92 -9.58 -16.56
CA LEU A 110 2.81 -10.44 -16.97
C LEU A 110 3.28 -11.71 -17.70
N ASP A 111 4.53 -11.79 -18.14
CA ASP A 111 5.05 -13.01 -18.77
C ASP A 111 4.89 -14.20 -17.83
N ARG A 112 4.28 -15.28 -18.35
CA ARG A 112 4.00 -16.51 -17.60
C ARG A 112 3.20 -16.31 -16.29
N PHE A 113 2.44 -15.22 -16.17
CA PHE A 113 1.66 -14.90 -14.98
C PHE A 113 0.77 -16.06 -14.52
N ALA A 114 0.03 -16.69 -15.43
CA ALA A 114 -0.88 -17.80 -15.12
C ALA A 114 -0.15 -19.05 -14.56
N GLY A 115 1.12 -19.24 -14.89
CA GLY A 115 1.92 -20.37 -14.40
C GLY A 115 2.56 -20.16 -13.02
N ARG A 116 2.47 -18.96 -12.46
CA ARG A 116 3.05 -18.63 -11.15
C ARG A 116 2.18 -19.12 -10.00
N SER A 117 2.78 -19.32 -8.84
CA SER A 117 2.07 -19.55 -7.60
C SER A 117 1.15 -18.39 -7.25
N TYR A 118 0.17 -18.62 -6.37
CA TYR A 118 -0.75 -17.58 -5.94
C TYR A 118 -0.03 -16.37 -5.34
N GLY A 119 0.89 -16.57 -4.40
CA GLY A 119 1.65 -15.50 -3.77
C GLY A 119 2.52 -14.72 -4.76
N GLU A 120 3.11 -15.40 -5.77
CA GLU A 120 3.86 -14.72 -6.83
C GLU A 120 2.95 -13.85 -7.71
N ARG A 121 1.74 -14.31 -8.04
CA ARG A 121 0.76 -13.51 -8.77
C ARG A 121 0.36 -12.26 -8.00
N VAL A 122 0.13 -12.39 -6.68
CA VAL A 122 -0.19 -11.24 -5.82
C VAL A 122 0.97 -10.23 -5.79
N ARG A 123 2.23 -10.70 -5.67
CA ARG A 123 3.40 -9.82 -5.77
C ARG A 123 3.48 -9.08 -7.11
N VAL A 124 3.18 -9.77 -8.21
CA VAL A 124 3.10 -9.12 -9.54
C VAL A 124 2.04 -8.03 -9.57
N MET A 125 0.85 -8.27 -9.01
CA MET A 125 -0.23 -7.27 -8.93
C MET A 125 0.22 -6.02 -8.16
N HIS A 126 0.92 -6.18 -7.03
CA HIS A 126 1.51 -5.05 -6.30
C HIS A 126 2.58 -4.30 -7.10
N ARG A 127 3.45 -5.03 -7.79
CA ARG A 127 4.49 -4.41 -8.63
C ARG A 127 3.91 -3.60 -9.79
N LEU A 128 2.83 -4.08 -10.40
CA LEU A 128 2.12 -3.33 -11.45
C LEU A 128 1.64 -1.96 -10.95
N LEU A 129 1.12 -1.86 -9.74
CA LEU A 129 0.70 -0.58 -9.14
C LEU A 129 1.85 0.42 -8.91
N ARG A 130 3.08 -0.02 -8.96
CA ARG A 130 4.28 0.81 -8.68
C ARG A 130 5.13 1.03 -9.92
N LEU A 131 4.59 0.73 -11.10
CA LEU A 131 5.22 1.07 -12.37
C LEU A 131 5.09 2.58 -12.63
N ASP A 132 6.12 3.14 -13.25
CA ASP A 132 6.15 4.54 -13.63
C ASP A 132 5.03 4.88 -14.62
N ASP A 133 4.64 6.15 -14.65
CA ASP A 133 3.58 6.68 -15.53
C ASP A 133 2.25 5.94 -15.42
N ASP A 134 2.01 5.29 -14.26
CA ASP A 134 0.79 4.52 -14.01
C ASP A 134 0.52 3.43 -15.07
N THR A 135 1.58 2.96 -15.73
CA THR A 135 1.49 2.01 -16.85
C THR A 135 1.00 0.62 -16.42
N GLY A 136 0.95 0.34 -15.13
CA GLY A 136 0.48 -0.93 -14.60
C GLY A 136 -1.02 -0.99 -14.28
N PHE A 137 -1.75 0.14 -14.26
CA PHE A 137 -3.18 0.15 -13.90
C PHE A 137 -4.06 -0.58 -14.90
N GLU A 138 -3.86 -0.37 -16.20
CA GLU A 138 -4.61 -1.09 -17.23
C GLU A 138 -4.31 -2.59 -17.24
N PRO A 139 -3.03 -3.05 -17.18
CA PRO A 139 -2.68 -4.45 -16.97
C PRO A 139 -3.30 -5.06 -15.71
N LEU A 140 -3.28 -4.35 -14.58
CA LEU A 140 -3.91 -4.83 -13.33
C LEU A 140 -5.43 -4.95 -13.47
N ALA A 141 -6.09 -3.99 -14.10
CA ALA A 141 -7.52 -4.06 -14.40
C ALA A 141 -7.84 -5.23 -15.34
N ARG A 142 -6.95 -5.56 -16.28
CA ARG A 142 -7.05 -6.73 -17.13
C ARG A 142 -6.94 -8.05 -16.35
N ILE A 143 -6.10 -8.09 -15.30
CA ILE A 143 -6.07 -9.21 -14.38
C ILE A 143 -7.41 -9.37 -13.66
N VAL A 144 -8.09 -8.29 -13.24
CA VAL A 144 -9.43 -8.39 -12.65
C VAL A 144 -10.38 -9.15 -13.58
N GLN A 145 -10.30 -8.93 -14.88
CA GLN A 145 -11.11 -9.62 -15.89
C GLN A 145 -10.67 -11.07 -16.09
N LEU A 146 -9.37 -11.32 -16.26
CA LEU A 146 -8.82 -12.55 -16.83
C LEU A 146 -8.24 -13.53 -15.79
N GLU A 147 -8.10 -13.12 -14.52
CA GLU A 147 -7.61 -14.02 -13.48
C GLU A 147 -8.55 -15.21 -13.31
N ARG A 148 -7.98 -16.40 -13.37
CA ARG A 148 -8.71 -17.68 -13.37
C ARG A 148 -9.50 -17.95 -12.10
N THR A 149 -9.08 -17.41 -10.95
CA THR A 149 -9.76 -17.58 -9.67
C THR A 149 -10.54 -16.35 -9.27
N SER A 150 -11.72 -16.53 -8.68
CA SER A 150 -12.50 -15.43 -8.13
C SER A 150 -11.73 -14.68 -7.04
N ALA A 151 -10.94 -15.38 -6.22
CA ALA A 151 -10.10 -14.80 -5.19
C ALA A 151 -9.01 -13.87 -5.76
N GLY A 152 -8.28 -14.31 -6.79
CA GLY A 152 -7.25 -13.50 -7.43
C GLY A 152 -7.84 -12.26 -8.13
N SER A 153 -9.00 -12.43 -8.80
CA SER A 153 -9.75 -11.30 -9.39
C SER A 153 -10.16 -10.27 -8.33
N ARG A 154 -10.64 -10.73 -7.16
CA ARG A 154 -10.99 -9.85 -6.03
C ARG A 154 -9.79 -9.08 -5.50
N ILE A 155 -8.62 -9.75 -5.37
CA ILE A 155 -7.40 -9.06 -4.91
C ILE A 155 -6.98 -7.98 -5.89
N ALA A 156 -6.91 -8.28 -7.18
CA ALA A 156 -6.57 -7.28 -8.20
C ALA A 156 -7.52 -6.07 -8.17
N ALA A 157 -8.82 -6.33 -8.02
CA ALA A 157 -9.81 -5.27 -7.88
C ALA A 157 -9.68 -4.49 -6.56
N ALA A 158 -9.44 -5.17 -5.44
CA ALA A 158 -9.23 -4.52 -4.14
C ALA A 158 -8.01 -3.59 -4.14
N LEU A 159 -6.95 -3.97 -4.84
CA LEU A 159 -5.78 -3.12 -5.05
C LEU A 159 -6.13 -1.85 -5.80
N LEU A 160 -6.90 -1.94 -6.90
CA LEU A 160 -7.37 -0.76 -7.64
C LEU A 160 -8.29 0.13 -6.79
N VAL A 161 -9.21 -0.49 -6.04
CA VAL A 161 -10.16 0.22 -5.15
C VAL A 161 -9.42 0.97 -4.05
N ARG A 162 -8.37 0.38 -3.48
CA ARG A 162 -7.56 1.00 -2.42
C ARG A 162 -6.77 2.21 -2.91
N GLU A 163 -6.32 2.21 -4.16
CA GLU A 163 -5.58 3.34 -4.73
C GLU A 163 -6.47 4.56 -4.97
N TRP A 164 -7.78 4.39 -5.04
CA TRP A 164 -8.69 5.50 -5.23
C TRP A 164 -8.90 6.32 -3.95
N GLN A 165 -8.89 7.64 -4.09
CA GLN A 165 -9.30 8.62 -3.07
C GLN A 165 -10.12 9.73 -3.70
N PRO A 166 -11.04 10.39 -2.95
CA PRO A 166 -11.95 11.42 -3.47
C PRO A 166 -11.25 12.58 -4.19
N ASP A 167 -10.13 13.02 -3.64
CA ASP A 167 -9.41 14.21 -4.10
C ASP A 167 -8.10 13.85 -4.84
N ASP A 168 -8.01 12.64 -5.38
CA ASP A 168 -6.82 12.18 -6.12
C ASP A 168 -6.69 12.96 -7.44
N PRO A 169 -5.67 13.82 -7.59
CA PRO A 169 -5.52 14.67 -8.77
C PRO A 169 -5.21 13.87 -10.05
N PHE A 170 -4.74 12.62 -9.93
CA PHE A 170 -4.37 11.76 -11.06
C PHE A 170 -5.50 10.82 -11.47
N TRP A 171 -6.54 10.69 -10.65
CA TRP A 171 -7.64 9.78 -10.93
C TRP A 171 -8.34 10.01 -12.29
N PRO A 172 -8.54 11.25 -12.78
CA PRO A 172 -9.12 11.48 -14.10
C PRO A 172 -8.35 10.83 -15.26
N GLU A 173 -7.03 10.66 -15.10
CA GLU A 173 -6.17 9.99 -16.08
C GLU A 173 -6.15 8.47 -15.91
N LEU A 174 -6.29 7.99 -14.67
CA LEU A 174 -6.31 6.56 -14.33
C LEU A 174 -7.63 5.88 -14.71
N ALA A 175 -8.75 6.56 -14.50
CA ALA A 175 -10.08 6.01 -14.69
C ALA A 175 -10.31 5.42 -16.11
N PRO A 176 -9.96 6.10 -17.22
CA PRO A 176 -10.07 5.52 -18.56
C PRO A 176 -9.20 4.28 -18.77
N ARG A 177 -7.97 4.25 -18.22
CA ARG A 177 -7.06 3.10 -18.32
C ARG A 177 -7.64 1.88 -17.57
N ILE A 178 -8.17 2.11 -16.37
CA ILE A 178 -8.84 1.06 -15.59
C ILE A 178 -10.04 0.49 -16.36
N LEU A 179 -10.89 1.36 -16.92
CA LEU A 179 -12.05 0.92 -17.71
C LEU A 179 -11.64 0.12 -18.95
N SER A 180 -10.57 0.53 -19.65
CA SER A 180 -10.00 -0.21 -20.78
C SER A 180 -9.57 -1.61 -20.38
N GLY A 181 -8.85 -1.74 -19.27
CA GLY A 181 -8.41 -3.03 -18.73
C GLY A 181 -9.55 -3.93 -18.31
N LEU A 182 -10.59 -3.40 -17.66
CA LEU A 182 -11.79 -4.16 -17.24
C LEU A 182 -12.64 -4.62 -18.43
N GLY A 183 -12.59 -3.91 -19.56
CA GLY A 183 -13.43 -4.19 -20.72
C GLY A 183 -14.92 -4.23 -20.35
N LYS A 184 -15.67 -5.19 -20.93
CA LYS A 184 -17.10 -5.42 -20.64
C LYS A 184 -17.33 -6.49 -19.56
N SER A 185 -16.32 -6.83 -18.72
CA SER A 185 -16.44 -7.88 -17.72
C SER A 185 -17.63 -7.67 -16.79
N ARG A 186 -18.38 -8.74 -16.54
CA ARG A 186 -19.52 -8.77 -15.62
C ARG A 186 -19.18 -9.41 -14.26
N ARG A 187 -17.92 -9.81 -14.07
CA ARG A 187 -17.48 -10.35 -12.78
C ARG A 187 -17.79 -9.35 -11.66
N PRO A 188 -18.23 -9.81 -10.47
CA PRO A 188 -18.60 -8.91 -9.38
C PRO A 188 -17.51 -7.90 -9.02
N ALA A 189 -16.24 -8.34 -9.00
CA ALA A 189 -15.10 -7.47 -8.73
C ALA A 189 -14.91 -6.37 -9.79
N ALA A 190 -15.03 -6.71 -11.08
CA ALA A 190 -14.97 -5.75 -12.18
C ALA A 190 -16.15 -4.77 -12.17
N ARG A 191 -17.35 -5.24 -11.80
CA ARG A 191 -18.54 -4.39 -11.66
C ARG A 191 -18.35 -3.37 -10.55
N PHE A 192 -17.81 -3.78 -9.41
CA PHE A 192 -17.56 -2.87 -8.29
C PHE A 192 -16.57 -1.77 -8.67
N VAL A 193 -15.41 -2.12 -9.27
CA VAL A 193 -14.43 -1.13 -9.73
C VAL A 193 -15.05 -0.17 -10.75
N ARG A 194 -15.86 -0.69 -11.70
CA ARG A 194 -16.54 0.15 -12.68
C ARG A 194 -17.53 1.10 -12.03
N ALA A 195 -18.29 0.64 -11.03
CA ALA A 195 -19.21 1.47 -10.27
C ALA A 195 -18.48 2.57 -9.51
N LEU A 196 -17.32 2.26 -8.89
CA LEU A 196 -16.47 3.26 -8.23
C LEU A 196 -15.95 4.30 -9.22
N VAL A 197 -15.47 3.89 -10.40
CA VAL A 197 -15.05 4.81 -11.47
C VAL A 197 -16.22 5.67 -11.93
N ALA A 198 -17.41 5.08 -12.16
CA ALA A 198 -18.60 5.82 -12.56
C ALA A 198 -19.04 6.84 -11.50
N TYR A 199 -18.94 6.48 -10.21
CA TYR A 199 -19.22 7.38 -9.10
C TYR A 199 -18.26 8.58 -9.08
N SER A 200 -16.97 8.29 -9.15
CA SER A 200 -15.91 9.32 -9.08
C SER A 200 -15.90 10.28 -10.27
N THR A 201 -16.46 9.87 -11.41
CA THR A 201 -16.55 10.67 -12.64
C THR A 201 -17.97 11.15 -12.94
N ALA A 202 -18.91 10.97 -11.99
CA ALA A 202 -20.32 11.32 -12.18
C ALA A 202 -20.49 12.84 -12.41
N SER A 203 -21.17 13.18 -13.50
CA SER A 203 -21.47 14.58 -13.87
C SER A 203 -22.79 15.09 -13.28
N SER A 204 -23.57 14.24 -12.62
CA SER A 204 -24.84 14.59 -12.00
C SER A 204 -25.14 13.74 -10.77
N PRO A 205 -25.96 14.23 -9.81
CA PRO A 205 -26.38 13.46 -8.65
C PRO A 205 -27.09 12.14 -9.03
N ALA A 206 -27.86 12.13 -10.09
CA ALA A 206 -28.54 10.92 -10.56
C ALA A 206 -27.56 9.85 -11.07
N ALA A 207 -26.47 10.27 -11.74
CA ALA A 207 -25.42 9.35 -12.18
C ALA A 207 -24.63 8.80 -10.99
N ALA A 208 -24.36 9.63 -9.98
CA ALA A 208 -23.70 9.21 -8.74
C ALA A 208 -24.56 8.19 -7.99
N ALA A 209 -25.86 8.44 -7.80
CA ALA A 209 -26.79 7.52 -7.15
C ALA A 209 -26.88 6.18 -7.88
N ALA A 210 -26.99 6.19 -9.22
CA ALA A 210 -27.00 4.96 -10.02
C ALA A 210 -25.70 4.15 -9.86
N ALA A 211 -24.54 4.81 -9.81
CA ALA A 211 -23.26 4.15 -9.58
C ALA A 211 -23.18 3.51 -8.18
N VAL A 212 -23.76 4.16 -7.15
CA VAL A 212 -23.86 3.56 -5.80
C VAL A 212 -24.73 2.31 -5.81
N ASP A 213 -25.88 2.32 -6.50
CA ASP A 213 -26.76 1.14 -6.61
C ASP A 213 -26.05 -0.03 -7.32
N ASP A 214 -25.27 0.26 -8.36
CA ASP A 214 -24.42 -0.74 -9.02
C ASP A 214 -23.35 -1.29 -8.06
N ALA A 215 -22.72 -0.43 -7.24
CA ALA A 215 -21.74 -0.85 -6.25
C ALA A 215 -22.38 -1.73 -5.15
N VAL A 216 -23.58 -1.39 -4.65
CA VAL A 216 -24.35 -2.21 -3.70
C VAL A 216 -24.60 -3.60 -4.28
N THR A 217 -25.07 -3.66 -5.52
CA THR A 217 -25.35 -4.93 -6.21
C THR A 217 -24.09 -5.78 -6.39
N ALA A 218 -22.98 -5.14 -6.78
CA ALA A 218 -21.69 -5.81 -6.95
C ALA A 218 -21.13 -6.31 -5.61
N ALA A 219 -21.22 -5.51 -4.55
CA ALA A 219 -20.76 -5.89 -3.20
C ALA A 219 -21.56 -7.06 -2.63
N ALA A 220 -22.88 -7.09 -2.84
CA ALA A 220 -23.72 -8.23 -2.46
C ALA A 220 -23.31 -9.52 -3.19
N SER A 221 -23.00 -9.42 -4.50
CA SER A 221 -22.50 -10.55 -5.28
C SER A 221 -21.10 -11.01 -4.84
N LEU A 222 -20.21 -10.09 -4.45
CA LEU A 222 -18.91 -10.41 -3.88
C LEU A 222 -19.02 -11.14 -2.54
N ALA A 223 -19.98 -10.74 -1.70
CA ALA A 223 -20.24 -11.40 -0.42
C ALA A 223 -20.82 -12.80 -0.58
N ALA A 224 -21.72 -13.01 -1.56
CA ALA A 224 -22.31 -14.31 -1.83
C ALA A 224 -21.31 -15.33 -2.40
N GLY A 225 -20.27 -14.86 -3.10
CA GLY A 225 -19.18 -15.70 -3.64
C GLY A 225 -18.06 -16.02 -2.64
N GLN A 226 -18.20 -15.67 -1.38
CA GLN A 226 -17.21 -15.99 -0.32
C GLN A 226 -17.49 -17.38 0.28
N GLY A 227 -17.33 -18.43 -0.53
CA GLY A 227 -17.42 -19.82 -0.04
C GLY A 227 -16.04 -20.48 0.03
N PRO A 228 -15.87 -21.57 0.80
CA PRO A 228 -14.60 -22.33 0.85
C PRO A 228 -14.15 -22.86 -0.52
N ALA A 229 -15.07 -22.99 -1.47
CA ALA A 229 -14.79 -23.39 -2.85
C ALA A 229 -14.06 -22.30 -3.68
N ASP A 230 -14.12 -21.04 -3.25
CA ASP A 230 -13.48 -19.90 -3.93
C ASP A 230 -12.03 -19.65 -3.47
N GLU A 231 -11.59 -20.31 -2.41
CA GLU A 231 -10.20 -20.20 -1.95
C GLU A 231 -9.28 -21.13 -2.74
N PRO A 232 -8.14 -20.63 -3.23
CA PRO A 232 -7.13 -21.49 -3.85
C PRO A 232 -6.64 -22.55 -2.87
N VAL A 233 -6.62 -23.81 -3.29
CA VAL A 233 -6.15 -24.92 -2.45
C VAL A 233 -4.67 -24.73 -2.15
N GLY A 234 -4.29 -24.89 -0.87
CA GLY A 234 -2.90 -24.84 -0.44
C GLY A 234 -2.35 -23.45 -0.12
N LEU A 235 -3.23 -22.50 0.18
CA LEU A 235 -2.82 -21.20 0.72
C LEU A 235 -2.18 -21.32 2.10
N SER A 236 -1.18 -20.49 2.37
CA SER A 236 -0.72 -20.23 3.73
C SER A 236 -1.80 -19.47 4.51
N GLU A 237 -1.73 -19.51 5.84
CA GLU A 237 -2.65 -18.76 6.71
C GLU A 237 -2.64 -17.25 6.40
N SER A 238 -1.46 -16.68 6.13
CA SER A 238 -1.32 -15.27 5.76
C SER A 238 -1.97 -14.93 4.41
N GLU A 239 -1.99 -15.86 3.45
CA GLU A 239 -2.64 -15.67 2.15
C GLU A 239 -4.17 -15.74 2.29
N SER A 240 -4.69 -16.66 3.10
CA SER A 240 -6.13 -16.75 3.42
C SER A 240 -6.63 -15.50 4.15
N LEU A 241 -5.89 -14.99 5.14
CA LEU A 241 -6.18 -13.73 5.81
C LEU A 241 -6.17 -12.54 4.83
N GLY A 242 -5.24 -12.54 3.86
CA GLY A 242 -5.21 -11.54 2.80
C GLY A 242 -6.49 -11.50 1.98
N ILE A 243 -7.06 -12.66 1.65
CA ILE A 243 -8.35 -12.76 0.93
C ILE A 243 -9.51 -12.21 1.78
N ALA A 244 -9.59 -12.58 3.06
CA ALA A 244 -10.63 -12.08 3.96
C ALA A 244 -10.58 -10.54 4.10
N ARG A 245 -9.40 -9.97 4.19
CA ARG A 245 -9.18 -8.51 4.26
C ARG A 245 -9.63 -7.77 3.00
N THR A 246 -9.59 -8.40 1.82
CA THR A 246 -10.06 -7.74 0.59
C THR A 246 -11.55 -7.38 0.65
N GLY A 247 -12.37 -8.20 1.32
CA GLY A 247 -13.80 -7.92 1.52
C GLY A 247 -14.06 -6.60 2.25
N ARG A 248 -13.22 -6.26 3.24
CA ARG A 248 -13.34 -4.98 3.99
C ARG A 248 -13.02 -3.77 3.11
N ILE A 249 -12.07 -3.89 2.18
CA ILE A 249 -11.74 -2.79 1.25
C ILE A 249 -12.95 -2.38 0.43
N PHE A 250 -13.67 -3.34 -0.15
CA PHE A 250 -14.89 -3.05 -0.91
C PHE A 250 -16.00 -2.46 -0.03
N ARG A 251 -16.20 -3.02 1.17
CA ARG A 251 -17.21 -2.52 2.12
C ARG A 251 -16.90 -1.13 2.63
N ARG A 252 -15.64 -0.81 2.90
CA ARG A 252 -15.22 0.55 3.28
C ARG A 252 -15.58 1.55 2.19
N GLN A 253 -15.21 1.27 0.95
CA GLN A 253 -15.54 2.15 -0.17
C GLN A 253 -17.05 2.28 -0.39
N LEU A 254 -17.79 1.19 -0.26
CA LEU A 254 -19.25 1.24 -0.35
C LEU A 254 -19.85 2.09 0.78
N ALA A 255 -19.42 1.91 2.03
CA ALA A 255 -19.89 2.70 3.18
C ALA A 255 -19.61 4.20 2.97
N TRP A 256 -18.43 4.54 2.45
CA TRP A 256 -18.10 5.91 2.11
C TRP A 256 -18.99 6.48 1.00
N MET A 257 -19.18 5.76 -0.12
CA MET A 257 -20.06 6.18 -1.21
C MET A 257 -21.50 6.42 -0.71
N LEU A 258 -22.04 5.49 0.09
CA LEU A 258 -23.37 5.58 0.70
C LEU A 258 -23.48 6.80 1.64
N ALA A 259 -22.47 7.05 2.46
CA ALA A 259 -22.43 8.19 3.37
C ALA A 259 -22.46 9.53 2.62
N ARG A 260 -21.72 9.64 1.53
CA ARG A 260 -21.66 10.84 0.67
C ARG A 260 -22.98 11.10 -0.06
N GLU A 261 -23.69 10.05 -0.45
CA GLU A 261 -25.04 10.16 -1.05
C GLU A 261 -26.16 10.35 -0.02
N GLY A 262 -25.83 10.56 1.27
CA GLY A 262 -26.81 10.74 2.34
C GLY A 262 -27.53 9.46 2.78
N ARG A 263 -27.15 8.29 2.28
CA ARG A 263 -27.72 6.96 2.64
C ARG A 263 -27.09 6.44 3.94
N ARG A 264 -27.14 7.29 5.00
CA ARG A 264 -26.44 7.05 6.30
C ARG A 264 -26.75 5.72 6.94
N ALA A 265 -28.02 5.30 6.93
CA ALA A 265 -28.42 4.03 7.55
C ALA A 265 -27.75 2.81 6.85
N GLU A 266 -27.65 2.85 5.54
CA GLU A 266 -27.02 1.78 4.77
C GLU A 266 -25.49 1.82 4.94
N ALA A 267 -24.90 3.01 4.99
CA ALA A 267 -23.48 3.19 5.29
C ALA A 267 -23.11 2.61 6.65
N LEU A 268 -23.92 2.86 7.69
CA LEU A 268 -23.74 2.31 9.03
C LEU A 268 -23.93 0.79 9.06
N ALA A 269 -24.85 0.24 8.28
CA ALA A 269 -24.99 -1.22 8.16
C ALA A 269 -23.76 -1.89 7.55
N GLU A 270 -23.09 -1.25 6.56
CA GLU A 270 -21.80 -1.75 6.06
C GLU A 270 -20.69 -1.59 7.10
N ALA A 271 -20.64 -0.46 7.82
CA ALA A 271 -19.71 -0.24 8.92
C ALA A 271 -19.86 -1.32 10.02
N GLU A 272 -21.07 -1.66 10.41
CA GLU A 272 -21.34 -2.72 11.39
C GLU A 272 -20.75 -4.07 10.94
N ARG A 273 -20.96 -4.46 9.68
CA ARG A 273 -20.40 -5.70 9.13
C ARG A 273 -18.87 -5.70 9.17
N ILE A 274 -18.24 -4.56 8.91
CA ILE A 274 -16.79 -4.40 9.00
C ILE A 274 -16.32 -4.54 10.43
N LEU A 275 -16.96 -3.84 11.37
CA LEU A 275 -16.60 -3.87 12.79
C LEU A 275 -16.81 -5.25 13.42
N VAL A 276 -17.83 -5.99 12.98
CA VAL A 276 -18.03 -7.41 13.39
C VAL A 276 -16.87 -8.26 12.87
N SER A 277 -16.52 -8.15 11.58
CA SER A 277 -15.38 -8.90 11.02
C SER A 277 -14.04 -8.53 11.64
N ALA A 278 -13.85 -7.28 12.06
CA ALA A 278 -12.63 -6.83 12.72
C ALA A 278 -12.40 -7.51 14.08
N ARG A 279 -13.47 -7.86 14.79
CA ARG A 279 -13.42 -8.56 16.09
C ARG A 279 -13.00 -10.04 15.97
N GLU A 280 -13.04 -10.60 14.79
CA GLU A 280 -12.66 -12.00 14.50
C GLU A 280 -11.18 -12.15 14.12
N GLU A 281 -10.44 -11.04 14.01
CA GLU A 281 -9.00 -11.03 13.68
C GLU A 281 -8.13 -11.44 14.88
N ALA A 282 -6.86 -11.76 14.60
CA ALA A 282 -5.88 -12.15 15.62
C ALA A 282 -5.57 -11.03 16.62
N ASP A 283 -5.64 -9.78 16.19
CA ASP A 283 -5.52 -8.58 17.02
C ASP A 283 -6.76 -7.69 16.84
N PRO A 284 -7.86 -8.03 17.55
CA PRO A 284 -9.14 -7.39 17.34
C PRO A 284 -9.15 -5.91 17.74
N ASP A 285 -8.39 -5.52 18.74
CA ASP A 285 -8.38 -4.16 19.26
C ASP A 285 -7.69 -3.19 18.30
N ASP A 286 -6.52 -3.55 17.77
CA ASP A 286 -5.81 -2.76 16.76
C ASP A 286 -6.63 -2.64 15.49
N GLN A 287 -7.24 -3.75 15.05
CA GLN A 287 -8.07 -3.74 13.87
C GLN A 287 -9.33 -2.88 14.06
N LEU A 288 -10.02 -3.03 15.19
CA LEU A 288 -11.21 -2.25 15.52
C LEU A 288 -10.89 -0.75 15.59
N ALA A 289 -9.79 -0.39 16.26
CA ALA A 289 -9.33 0.99 16.35
C ALA A 289 -9.03 1.59 14.96
N SER A 290 -8.35 0.83 14.11
CA SER A 290 -8.05 1.25 12.73
C SER A 290 -9.30 1.44 11.88
N GLU A 291 -10.33 0.57 12.03
CA GLU A 291 -11.60 0.73 11.31
C GLU A 291 -12.35 1.98 11.77
N LEU A 292 -12.41 2.23 13.08
CA LEU A 292 -13.08 3.41 13.65
C LEU A 292 -12.42 4.71 13.19
N GLU A 293 -11.09 4.75 13.18
CA GLU A 293 -10.34 5.89 12.66
C GLU A 293 -10.62 6.09 11.18
N TRP A 294 -10.62 5.00 10.39
CA TRP A 294 -10.93 5.08 8.98
C TRP A 294 -12.32 5.68 8.72
N PHE A 295 -13.36 5.21 9.40
CA PHE A 295 -14.71 5.77 9.28
C PHE A 295 -14.77 7.24 9.68
N ALA A 296 -14.08 7.60 10.75
CA ALA A 296 -14.01 8.98 11.21
C ALA A 296 -13.34 9.90 10.19
N SER A 297 -12.31 9.40 9.48
CA SER A 297 -11.58 10.13 8.43
C SER A 297 -12.36 10.21 7.11
N HIS A 298 -13.39 9.37 6.93
CA HIS A 298 -14.13 9.20 5.68
C HIS A 298 -15.62 9.51 5.83
N ASP A 299 -15.96 10.64 6.46
CA ASP A 299 -17.31 11.20 6.57
C ASP A 299 -18.35 10.32 7.30
N LEU A 300 -17.91 9.34 8.09
CA LEU A 300 -18.80 8.45 8.84
C LEU A 300 -18.41 8.33 10.33
N PRO A 301 -18.22 9.44 11.07
CA PRO A 301 -17.81 9.37 12.48
C PRO A 301 -18.88 8.75 13.39
N GLU A 302 -20.13 8.64 12.93
CA GLU A 302 -21.22 7.99 13.67
C GLU A 302 -21.04 6.48 13.81
N ALA A 303 -20.13 5.85 13.04
CA ALA A 303 -19.81 4.43 13.19
C ALA A 303 -19.33 4.07 14.62
N ILE A 304 -18.84 5.06 15.39
CA ILE A 304 -18.48 4.88 16.79
C ILE A 304 -19.67 4.46 17.66
N ASP A 305 -20.90 4.83 17.31
CA ASP A 305 -22.09 4.48 18.09
C ASP A 305 -22.36 2.96 18.05
N LEU A 306 -21.87 2.25 17.01
CA LEU A 306 -21.98 0.79 16.87
C LEU A 306 -21.10 0.02 17.88
N VAL A 307 -20.15 0.69 18.52
CA VAL A 307 -19.24 0.11 19.50
C VAL A 307 -19.31 0.84 20.85
N ALA A 308 -20.35 1.64 21.07
CA ALA A 308 -20.49 2.48 22.27
C ALA A 308 -20.41 1.65 23.57
N ASP A 309 -21.03 0.48 23.62
CA ASP A 309 -20.98 -0.43 24.78
C ASP A 309 -19.57 -0.97 25.02
N ALA A 310 -18.84 -1.33 23.95
CA ALA A 310 -17.46 -1.80 24.05
C ALA A 310 -16.51 -0.70 24.57
N VAL A 311 -16.72 0.55 24.14
CA VAL A 311 -15.96 1.71 24.64
C VAL A 311 -16.30 2.06 26.09
N ALA A 312 -17.56 1.86 26.50
CA ALA A 312 -18.04 2.14 27.86
C ALA A 312 -17.67 1.05 28.86
N ALA A 313 -17.29 -0.15 28.41
CA ALA A 313 -16.92 -1.26 29.28
C ALA A 313 -15.72 -0.89 30.19
N ALA A 314 -15.68 -1.46 31.39
CA ALA A 314 -14.62 -1.17 32.35
C ALA A 314 -13.23 -1.65 31.86
N ASP A 315 -13.21 -2.73 31.08
CA ASP A 315 -12.06 -3.38 30.48
C ASP A 315 -11.84 -2.96 29.00
N ALA A 316 -12.48 -1.85 28.56
CA ALA A 316 -12.35 -1.40 27.19
C ALA A 316 -10.89 -1.11 26.83
N SER A 317 -10.49 -1.57 25.65
CA SER A 317 -9.15 -1.34 25.08
C SER A 317 -8.82 0.16 25.04
N PRO A 318 -7.63 0.56 25.50
CA PRO A 318 -7.17 1.94 25.40
C PRO A 318 -7.12 2.43 23.94
N LEU A 319 -6.67 1.59 23.00
CA LEU A 319 -6.58 1.96 21.58
C LEU A 319 -7.95 2.18 20.96
N VAL A 320 -8.91 1.30 21.23
CA VAL A 320 -10.31 1.48 20.77
C VAL A 320 -10.92 2.74 21.39
N THR A 321 -10.58 3.04 22.67
CA THR A 321 -11.05 4.25 23.35
C THR A 321 -10.44 5.52 22.71
N TYR A 322 -9.16 5.49 22.31
CA TYR A 322 -8.54 6.58 21.57
C TYR A 322 -9.16 6.77 20.17
N ALA A 323 -9.39 5.68 19.42
CA ALA A 323 -10.08 5.76 18.14
C ALA A 323 -11.48 6.36 18.28
N ALA A 324 -12.19 6.00 19.36
CA ALA A 324 -13.47 6.61 19.71
C ALA A 324 -13.33 8.10 20.00
N ALA A 325 -12.29 8.52 20.71
CA ALA A 325 -12.00 9.93 20.95
C ALA A 325 -11.78 10.71 19.64
N VAL A 326 -10.99 10.15 18.72
CA VAL A 326 -10.77 10.72 17.37
C VAL A 326 -12.09 10.85 16.61
N ALA A 327 -12.91 9.80 16.60
CA ALA A 327 -14.20 9.81 15.92
C ALA A 327 -15.15 10.86 16.49
N TRP A 328 -15.22 10.98 17.83
CA TRP A 328 -16.00 12.04 18.46
C TRP A 328 -15.51 13.44 18.12
N GLY A 329 -14.19 13.66 18.08
CA GLY A 329 -13.62 14.97 17.73
C GLY A 329 -13.93 15.44 16.31
N ARG A 330 -14.33 14.53 15.42
CA ARG A 330 -14.74 14.84 14.03
C ARG A 330 -16.25 15.06 13.85
N ARG A 331 -17.05 14.91 14.90
CA ARG A 331 -18.48 15.22 14.86
C ARG A 331 -18.71 16.72 14.94
N PRO A 332 -19.74 17.24 14.26
CA PRO A 332 -20.01 18.70 14.22
C PRO A 332 -20.79 19.22 15.45
N ASP A 333 -21.13 18.38 16.42
CA ASP A 333 -21.92 18.82 17.56
C ASP A 333 -21.08 19.48 18.68
N ALA A 334 -21.68 20.40 19.43
CA ALA A 334 -20.97 21.20 20.43
C ALA A 334 -20.43 20.37 21.61
N ALA A 335 -21.04 19.22 21.94
CA ALA A 335 -20.61 18.33 23.02
C ALA A 335 -19.51 17.35 22.55
N ALA A 336 -19.26 17.27 21.27
CA ALA A 336 -18.33 16.31 20.68
C ALA A 336 -16.89 16.53 21.16
N ALA A 337 -16.45 17.79 21.24
CA ALA A 337 -15.10 18.12 21.70
C ALA A 337 -14.85 17.69 23.15
N ASP A 338 -15.80 17.98 24.06
CA ASP A 338 -15.68 17.60 25.46
C ASP A 338 -15.68 16.07 25.62
N ARG A 339 -16.53 15.37 24.88
CA ARG A 339 -16.59 13.91 24.90
C ARG A 339 -15.31 13.28 24.33
N SER A 340 -14.80 13.82 23.25
CA SER A 340 -13.51 13.44 22.64
C SER A 340 -12.37 13.57 23.66
N ALA A 341 -12.25 14.71 24.33
CA ALA A 341 -11.24 14.95 25.35
C ALA A 341 -11.40 14.02 26.57
N ALA A 342 -12.64 13.77 27.00
CA ALA A 342 -12.93 12.85 28.10
C ALA A 342 -12.54 11.40 27.79
N LEU A 343 -12.83 10.92 26.57
CA LEU A 343 -12.43 9.60 26.09
C LEU A 343 -10.91 9.48 25.96
N ALA A 344 -10.23 10.48 25.40
CA ALA A 344 -8.76 10.48 25.31
C ALA A 344 -8.10 10.46 26.71
N ALA A 345 -8.68 11.19 27.69
CA ALA A 345 -8.22 11.13 29.06
C ALA A 345 -8.49 9.77 29.73
N ALA A 346 -9.62 9.13 29.42
CA ALA A 346 -9.94 7.77 29.90
C ALA A 346 -8.97 6.73 29.33
N ALA A 347 -8.68 6.79 28.03
CA ALA A 347 -7.71 5.89 27.37
C ALA A 347 -6.31 6.02 28.00
N SER A 348 -5.85 7.25 28.24
CA SER A 348 -4.56 7.50 28.89
C SER A 348 -4.49 6.94 30.33
N ARG A 349 -5.58 7.08 31.12
CA ARG A 349 -5.65 6.47 32.46
C ARG A 349 -5.62 4.94 32.42
N ARG A 350 -6.37 4.32 31.48
CA ARG A 350 -6.36 2.85 31.30
C ARG A 350 -4.96 2.32 30.95
N LEU A 351 -4.23 3.03 30.10
CA LEU A 351 -2.82 2.70 29.83
C LEU A 351 -1.95 2.80 31.10
N ALA A 352 -2.21 3.77 31.98
CA ALA A 352 -1.51 3.88 33.25
C ALA A 352 -1.83 2.72 34.20
N GLU A 353 -3.10 2.37 34.33
CA GLU A 353 -3.60 1.30 35.21
C GLU A 353 -3.11 -0.08 34.75
N ALA A 354 -3.00 -0.30 33.43
CA ALA A 354 -2.46 -1.53 32.87
C ALA A 354 -0.94 -1.68 33.05
N GLY A 355 -0.24 -0.61 33.43
CA GLY A 355 1.23 -0.60 33.56
C GLY A 355 1.98 -0.80 32.22
N GLY A 356 1.26 -0.68 31.11
CA GLY A 356 1.73 -0.97 29.77
C GLY A 356 2.50 0.21 29.15
N LEU A 357 3.78 0.43 29.52
CA LEU A 357 4.58 1.51 28.92
C LEU A 357 4.93 1.26 27.46
N SER A 358 5.05 -0.01 27.05
CA SER A 358 5.22 -0.38 25.63
C SER A 358 3.97 -0.08 24.82
N GLU A 359 2.80 -0.36 25.39
CA GLU A 359 1.49 -0.07 24.81
C GLU A 359 1.25 1.45 24.70
N ARG A 360 1.82 2.26 25.61
CA ARG A 360 1.80 3.73 25.49
C ARG A 360 2.60 4.22 24.31
N ILE A 361 3.80 3.66 24.08
CA ILE A 361 4.63 4.01 22.93
C ILE A 361 3.89 3.64 21.62
N GLN A 362 3.29 2.45 21.58
CA GLN A 362 2.49 2.02 20.43
C GLN A 362 1.28 2.93 20.20
N ALA A 363 0.56 3.28 21.25
CA ALA A 363 -0.56 4.22 21.19
C ALA A 363 -0.11 5.59 20.67
N ALA A 364 1.02 6.11 21.15
CA ALA A 364 1.58 7.38 20.69
C ALA A 364 1.90 7.36 19.19
N MET A 365 2.51 6.29 18.70
CA MET A 365 2.80 6.11 17.27
C MET A 365 1.51 6.09 16.42
N LEU A 366 0.48 5.36 16.86
CA LEU A 366 -0.81 5.32 16.17
C LEU A 366 -1.53 6.67 16.18
N LEU A 367 -1.53 7.36 17.31
CA LEU A 367 -2.11 8.70 17.45
C LEU A 367 -1.43 9.73 16.54
N ALA A 368 -0.11 9.65 16.38
CA ALA A 368 0.62 10.48 15.42
C ALA A 368 0.14 10.22 13.99
N ARG A 369 0.01 8.94 13.59
CA ARG A 369 -0.52 8.56 12.27
C ARG A 369 -1.98 9.00 12.06
N TRP A 370 -2.80 9.06 13.10
CA TRP A 370 -4.19 9.53 13.05
C TRP A 370 -4.31 11.06 13.10
N GLY A 371 -3.20 11.78 13.12
CA GLY A 371 -3.18 13.24 13.17
C GLY A 371 -3.50 13.83 14.55
N SER A 372 -3.48 13.02 15.61
CA SER A 372 -3.75 13.43 16.99
C SER A 372 -2.43 13.76 17.72
N ALA A 373 -1.68 14.71 17.18
CA ALA A 373 -0.31 15.02 17.62
C ALA A 373 -0.20 15.35 19.12
N GLU A 374 -1.15 16.12 19.68
CA GLU A 374 -1.17 16.47 21.11
C GLU A 374 -1.31 15.24 22.03
N TRP A 375 -2.13 14.27 21.62
CA TRP A 375 -2.30 13.04 22.39
C TRP A 375 -1.09 12.10 22.23
N ALA A 376 -0.51 12.04 21.03
CA ALA A 376 0.73 11.31 20.79
C ALA A 376 1.86 11.85 21.69
N GLU A 377 2.07 13.15 21.69
CA GLU A 377 3.06 13.81 22.54
C GLU A 377 2.82 13.53 24.02
N ARG A 378 1.57 13.61 24.48
CA ARG A 378 1.22 13.30 25.88
C ARG A 378 1.61 11.88 26.26
N GLU A 379 1.34 10.89 25.42
CA GLU A 379 1.70 9.50 25.74
C GLU A 379 3.20 9.25 25.72
N TYR A 380 3.95 9.86 24.82
CA TYR A 380 5.43 9.83 24.89
C TYR A 380 5.96 10.45 26.19
N ARG A 381 5.47 11.62 26.57
CA ARG A 381 5.87 12.29 27.82
C ARG A 381 5.49 11.47 29.04
N ASN A 382 4.32 10.86 29.06
CA ASN A 382 3.90 9.96 30.16
C ASN A 382 4.89 8.80 30.37
N VAL A 383 5.52 8.26 29.31
CA VAL A 383 6.56 7.24 29.46
C VAL A 383 7.89 7.85 29.97
N LEU A 384 8.26 9.00 29.45
CA LEU A 384 9.53 9.65 29.81
C LEU A 384 9.55 10.13 31.26
N ASP A 385 8.40 10.64 31.76
CA ASP A 385 8.23 11.21 33.09
C ASP A 385 7.84 10.17 34.15
N ASP A 386 7.54 8.91 33.75
CA ASP A 386 7.14 7.86 34.69
C ASP A 386 8.35 7.39 35.51
N PRO A 387 8.32 7.55 36.86
CA PRO A 387 9.41 7.11 37.72
C PRO A 387 9.61 5.58 37.73
N GLU A 388 8.54 4.81 37.45
CA GLU A 388 8.58 3.35 37.43
C GLU A 388 9.07 2.81 36.05
N ALA A 389 9.18 3.67 35.03
CA ALA A 389 9.65 3.28 33.70
C ALA A 389 11.09 2.73 33.79
N ILE A 390 11.27 1.51 33.28
CA ILE A 390 12.62 0.98 33.13
C ILE A 390 13.39 1.76 32.05
N VAL A 391 14.71 1.80 32.21
CA VAL A 391 15.57 2.64 31.36
C VAL A 391 15.40 2.31 29.86
N GLY A 392 15.19 1.03 29.50
CA GLY A 392 14.96 0.61 28.12
C GLY A 392 13.66 1.17 27.50
N GLN A 393 12.59 1.26 28.30
CA GLN A 393 11.33 1.86 27.84
C GLN A 393 11.48 3.37 27.62
N ARG A 394 12.14 4.07 28.57
CA ARG A 394 12.46 5.49 28.38
C ARG A 394 13.34 5.72 27.15
N ALA A 395 14.32 4.84 26.90
CA ALA A 395 15.18 4.93 25.73
C ALA A 395 14.38 4.80 24.42
N LEU A 396 13.50 3.80 24.32
CA LEU A 396 12.64 3.64 23.14
C LEU A 396 11.67 4.82 22.98
N ALA A 397 11.03 5.26 24.05
CA ALA A 397 10.14 6.42 24.00
C ALA A 397 10.88 7.68 23.54
N ALA A 398 12.08 7.94 24.04
CA ALA A 398 12.88 9.09 23.64
C ALA A 398 13.27 9.03 22.14
N ILE A 399 13.64 7.85 21.64
CA ILE A 399 13.98 7.65 20.23
C ILE A 399 12.78 7.97 19.34
N TYR A 400 11.62 7.34 19.58
CA TYR A 400 10.43 7.58 18.76
C TYR A 400 9.86 9.00 18.93
N PHE A 401 9.91 9.55 20.14
CA PHE A 401 9.48 10.92 20.41
C PHE A 401 10.37 11.95 19.72
N SER A 402 11.67 11.74 19.67
CA SER A 402 12.58 12.65 18.98
C SER A 402 12.30 12.70 17.46
N GLU A 403 12.02 11.56 16.82
CA GLU A 403 11.64 11.52 15.42
C GLU A 403 10.27 12.20 15.19
N PHE A 404 9.29 11.94 16.05
CA PHE A 404 8.01 12.63 16.01
C PHE A 404 8.17 14.16 16.11
N LEU A 405 9.00 14.65 17.02
CA LEU A 405 9.28 16.08 17.18
C LEU A 405 9.99 16.65 15.96
N HIS A 406 10.95 15.92 15.39
CA HIS A 406 11.62 16.29 14.15
C HIS A 406 10.65 16.45 12.98
N GLU A 407 9.73 15.51 12.78
CA GLU A 407 8.68 15.63 11.76
C GLU A 407 7.82 16.89 11.93
N GLN A 408 7.58 17.31 13.19
CA GLN A 408 6.88 18.55 13.52
C GLN A 408 7.75 19.82 13.35
N GLY A 409 9.05 19.68 13.03
CA GLY A 409 10.00 20.79 12.92
C GLY A 409 10.47 21.34 14.28
N ARG A 410 10.34 20.54 15.36
CA ARG A 410 10.73 20.90 16.74
C ARG A 410 12.09 20.32 17.09
N GLU A 411 13.11 20.70 16.32
CA GLU A 411 14.45 20.12 16.33
C GLU A 411 15.18 20.24 17.68
N ALA A 412 15.03 21.38 18.36
CA ALA A 412 15.64 21.59 19.67
C ALA A 412 15.09 20.60 20.71
N GLU A 413 13.77 20.41 20.73
CA GLU A 413 13.13 19.48 21.64
C GLU A 413 13.41 18.01 21.27
N ALA A 414 13.52 17.70 19.97
CA ALA A 414 13.97 16.39 19.50
C ALA A 414 15.38 16.04 20.03
N ALA A 415 16.30 17.00 19.97
CA ALA A 415 17.64 16.84 20.52
C ALA A 415 17.64 16.69 22.05
N GLU A 416 16.79 17.45 22.76
CA GLU A 416 16.67 17.38 24.23
C GLU A 416 16.14 16.01 24.68
N ALA A 417 15.15 15.44 23.96
CA ALA A 417 14.62 14.12 24.26
C ALA A 417 15.69 13.03 24.23
N LEU A 418 16.59 13.07 23.24
CA LEU A 418 17.72 12.12 23.17
C LEU A 418 18.83 12.45 24.17
N ALA A 419 19.11 13.73 24.43
CA ALA A 419 20.12 14.14 25.41
C ALA A 419 19.76 13.66 26.83
N ALA A 420 18.48 13.71 27.19
CA ALA A 420 17.98 13.26 28.48
C ALA A 420 18.30 11.78 28.79
N ILE A 421 18.44 10.94 27.78
CA ILE A 421 18.79 9.52 27.96
C ILE A 421 20.30 9.26 27.77
N LEU A 422 21.00 10.04 26.96
CA LEU A 422 22.39 9.77 26.59
C LEU A 422 23.43 10.40 27.56
N GLU A 423 23.10 11.51 28.20
CA GLU A 423 24.06 12.28 28.98
C GLU A 423 24.24 11.83 30.43
N PRO A 424 23.20 11.35 31.18
CA PRO A 424 23.37 11.07 32.62
C PRO A 424 24.20 9.83 32.96
N GLU A 425 24.10 8.75 32.17
CA GLU A 425 24.74 7.45 32.48
C GLU A 425 25.16 6.71 31.18
N GLN A 426 26.16 7.26 30.52
CA GLN A 426 26.55 6.85 29.16
C GLN A 426 26.84 5.35 29.02
N GLU A 427 27.66 4.74 29.91
CA GLU A 427 28.02 3.32 29.76
C GLU A 427 26.83 2.34 29.96
N MET A 428 25.92 2.69 30.87
CA MET A 428 24.70 1.89 31.08
C MET A 428 23.75 2.02 29.89
N MET A 429 23.59 3.24 29.37
CA MET A 429 22.72 3.50 28.22
C MET A 429 23.24 2.81 26.96
N GLU A 430 24.56 2.83 26.70
CA GLU A 430 25.15 2.12 25.56
C GLU A 430 24.85 0.61 25.60
N ARG A 431 24.90 -0.02 26.78
CA ARG A 431 24.51 -1.43 26.95
C ARG A 431 23.02 -1.68 26.71
N ILE A 432 22.16 -0.78 27.20
CA ILE A 432 20.70 -0.90 27.02
C ILE A 432 20.33 -0.72 25.55
N LEU A 433 20.89 0.27 24.87
CA LEU A 433 20.63 0.47 23.44
C LEU A 433 21.09 -0.73 22.62
N ALA A 434 22.24 -1.31 22.94
CA ALA A 434 22.71 -2.54 22.30
C ALA A 434 21.75 -3.73 22.52
N GLN A 435 21.17 -3.88 23.72
CA GLN A 435 20.14 -4.90 23.99
C GLN A 435 18.84 -4.65 23.23
N LEU A 436 18.52 -3.40 22.90
CA LEU A 436 17.39 -3.00 22.07
C LEU A 436 17.71 -3.05 20.57
N GLU A 437 18.87 -3.61 20.20
CA GLU A 437 19.36 -3.67 18.81
C GLU A 437 19.50 -2.27 18.17
N ARG A 438 19.83 -1.28 18.99
CA ARG A 438 20.09 0.10 18.56
C ARG A 438 21.58 0.43 18.75
N ASP A 439 22.25 0.90 17.69
CA ASP A 439 23.66 1.35 17.82
C ASP A 439 23.69 2.67 18.62
N PRO A 440 24.34 2.68 19.80
CA PRO A 440 24.44 3.90 20.64
C PRO A 440 25.09 5.09 19.91
N ARG A 441 26.00 4.79 18.98
CA ARG A 441 26.69 5.81 18.18
C ARG A 441 25.71 6.46 17.19
N ALA A 442 24.81 5.67 16.58
CA ALA A 442 23.77 6.18 15.70
C ALA A 442 22.78 7.08 16.46
N VAL A 443 22.35 6.68 17.66
CA VAL A 443 21.46 7.51 18.51
C VAL A 443 22.14 8.83 18.90
N ARG A 444 23.44 8.79 19.25
CA ARG A 444 24.22 10.00 19.54
C ARG A 444 24.39 10.90 18.31
N SER A 445 24.65 10.30 17.15
CA SER A 445 24.70 11.01 15.86
C SER A 445 23.38 11.74 15.60
N ARG A 446 22.26 11.05 15.77
CA ARG A 446 20.93 11.60 15.59
C ARG A 446 20.63 12.80 16.49
N MET A 447 21.00 12.72 17.77
CA MET A 447 20.91 13.86 18.70
C MET A 447 21.71 15.07 18.20
N LEU A 448 22.96 14.84 17.75
CA LEU A 448 23.83 15.92 17.24
C LEU A 448 23.28 16.49 15.91
N TYR A 449 22.71 15.68 15.07
CA TYR A 449 22.01 16.10 13.86
C TYR A 449 20.84 17.05 14.19
N PHE A 450 19.97 16.69 15.13
CA PHE A 450 18.88 17.57 15.56
C PHE A 450 19.39 18.88 16.16
N ARG A 451 20.47 18.86 16.98
CA ARG A 451 21.14 20.08 17.46
C ARG A 451 21.66 20.93 16.28
N ALA A 452 22.17 20.29 15.23
CA ALA A 452 22.64 21.00 14.05
C ALA A 452 21.46 21.64 13.27
N CYS A 453 20.34 20.95 13.14
CA CYS A 453 19.13 21.49 12.51
C CYS A 453 18.59 22.70 13.30
N ALA A 454 18.65 22.68 14.62
CA ALA A 454 18.22 23.77 15.50
C ALA A 454 19.23 24.95 15.56
N ALA A 455 20.46 24.76 15.09
CA ALA A 455 21.52 25.77 15.22
C ALA A 455 21.23 27.04 14.40
N ALA A 456 21.33 28.19 15.03
CA ALA A 456 21.02 29.48 14.41
C ALA A 456 22.09 29.95 13.40
N ASP A 457 23.35 29.54 13.56
CA ASP A 457 24.45 29.98 12.69
C ASP A 457 25.10 28.78 11.96
N ALA A 458 25.63 29.07 10.77
CA ALA A 458 26.23 28.07 9.91
C ALA A 458 27.48 27.40 10.49
N ALA A 459 28.29 28.12 11.26
CA ALA A 459 29.53 27.59 11.85
C ALA A 459 29.21 26.56 12.96
N SER A 460 28.24 26.86 13.82
CA SER A 460 27.75 25.92 14.84
C SER A 460 27.10 24.71 14.21
N ARG A 461 26.25 24.91 13.18
CA ARG A 461 25.63 23.83 12.43
C ARG A 461 26.67 22.88 11.84
N ARG A 462 27.67 23.39 11.13
CA ARG A 462 28.73 22.58 10.54
C ARG A 462 29.48 21.77 11.59
N ARG A 463 29.89 22.40 12.69
CA ARG A 463 30.60 21.70 13.77
C ARG A 463 29.78 20.54 14.32
N LEU A 464 28.47 20.75 14.56
CA LEU A 464 27.58 19.72 15.07
C LEU A 464 27.37 18.58 14.06
N LEU A 465 27.27 18.87 12.76
CA LEU A 465 27.22 17.84 11.70
C LEU A 465 28.53 17.04 11.63
N GLU A 466 29.67 17.69 11.77
CA GLU A 466 30.97 17.01 11.81
C GLU A 466 31.13 16.16 13.09
N ASP A 467 30.60 16.61 14.23
CA ASP A 467 30.56 15.85 15.48
C ASP A 467 29.64 14.64 15.35
N SER A 468 28.51 14.80 14.69
CA SER A 468 27.57 13.72 14.37
C SER A 468 28.26 12.63 13.54
N LEU A 469 28.95 12.98 12.45
CA LEU A 469 29.67 11.99 11.62
C LEU A 469 30.88 11.38 12.33
N ARG A 470 31.46 12.06 13.34
CA ARG A 470 32.49 11.45 14.20
C ARG A 470 31.90 10.41 15.14
N ALA A 471 30.66 10.61 15.61
CA ALA A 471 29.96 9.63 16.41
C ALA A 471 29.52 8.43 15.56
N TYR A 472 28.95 8.68 14.38
CA TYR A 472 28.49 7.65 13.46
C TYR A 472 28.65 8.09 12.00
N SER A 473 29.69 7.60 11.34
CA SER A 473 30.11 8.05 10.00
C SER A 473 29.16 7.65 8.86
N LYS A 474 28.17 6.79 9.13
CA LYS A 474 27.17 6.31 8.16
C LYS A 474 25.82 7.04 8.25
N ASP A 475 25.70 8.06 9.10
CA ASP A 475 24.44 8.80 9.24
C ASP A 475 24.15 9.56 7.94
N VAL A 476 23.21 9.03 7.15
CA VAL A 476 22.89 9.54 5.81
C VAL A 476 22.26 10.92 5.85
N ASP A 477 21.42 11.23 6.83
CA ASP A 477 20.80 12.55 6.95
C ASP A 477 21.84 13.63 7.29
N THR A 478 22.80 13.28 8.14
CA THR A 478 23.93 14.16 8.46
C THR A 478 24.83 14.39 7.23
N LEU A 479 25.09 13.36 6.42
CA LEU A 479 25.84 13.48 5.17
C LEU A 479 25.12 14.40 4.18
N ILE A 480 23.82 14.22 4.00
CA ILE A 480 22.97 15.05 3.14
C ILE A 480 22.98 16.51 3.62
N ALA A 481 22.79 16.74 4.92
CA ALA A 481 22.80 18.07 5.50
C ALA A 481 24.16 18.78 5.30
N LEU A 482 25.27 18.07 5.51
CA LEU A 482 26.62 18.61 5.30
C LEU A 482 26.88 18.93 3.81
N TYR A 483 26.43 18.05 2.91
CA TYR A 483 26.53 18.26 1.46
C TYR A 483 25.81 19.53 1.02
N HIS A 484 24.63 19.80 1.59
CA HIS A 484 23.78 20.95 1.24
C HIS A 484 24.04 22.22 2.06
N MET A 485 25.08 22.27 2.88
CA MET A 485 25.43 23.50 3.60
C MET A 485 25.60 24.68 2.61
N PRO A 486 24.86 25.79 2.77
CA PRO A 486 24.82 26.88 1.80
C PRO A 486 26.13 27.64 1.68
N ASP A 487 26.96 27.63 2.76
CA ASP A 487 28.25 28.31 2.88
C ASP A 487 29.43 27.40 2.52
N ASN A 488 29.22 26.22 1.97
CA ASN A 488 30.28 25.32 1.53
C ASN A 488 31.23 26.01 0.54
N THR A 489 32.50 26.12 0.92
CA THR A 489 33.57 26.42 -0.03
C THR A 489 33.71 25.29 -1.06
N PRO A 490 34.34 25.50 -2.22
CA PRO A 490 34.57 24.43 -3.20
C PRO A 490 35.30 23.21 -2.60
N ALA A 491 36.26 23.43 -1.70
CA ALA A 491 36.99 22.34 -1.04
C ALA A 491 36.09 21.55 -0.08
N GLN A 492 35.26 22.24 0.71
CA GLN A 492 34.31 21.61 1.64
C GLN A 492 33.23 20.82 0.89
N ARG A 493 32.76 21.34 -0.25
CA ARG A 493 31.82 20.63 -1.11
C ARG A 493 32.42 19.36 -1.70
N ALA A 494 33.67 19.42 -2.17
CA ALA A 494 34.37 18.25 -2.68
C ALA A 494 34.63 17.21 -1.57
N GLU A 495 34.92 17.64 -0.34
CA GLU A 495 35.08 16.74 0.81
C GLU A 495 33.74 16.08 1.19
N ALA A 496 32.64 16.84 1.23
CA ALA A 496 31.31 16.30 1.50
C ALA A 496 30.91 15.27 0.44
N ALA A 497 31.12 15.57 -0.84
CA ALA A 497 30.91 14.64 -1.96
C ALA A 497 31.74 13.35 -1.80
N ALA A 498 33.01 13.47 -1.43
CA ALA A 498 33.86 12.29 -1.18
C ALA A 498 33.40 11.45 0.02
N ARG A 499 32.79 12.06 1.05
CA ARG A 499 32.18 11.34 2.18
C ARG A 499 30.91 10.61 1.74
N VAL A 500 30.05 11.26 0.95
CA VAL A 500 28.85 10.66 0.34
C VAL A 500 29.22 9.44 -0.50
N ALA A 501 30.19 9.56 -1.40
CA ALA A 501 30.65 8.44 -2.23
C ALA A 501 31.13 7.24 -1.39
N ARG A 502 31.97 7.49 -0.36
CA ARG A 502 32.43 6.41 0.52
C ARG A 502 31.29 5.74 1.31
N ALA A 503 30.30 6.53 1.75
CA ALA A 503 29.12 5.97 2.43
C ALA A 503 28.28 5.12 1.48
N ALA A 504 28.04 5.59 0.26
CA ALA A 504 27.33 4.83 -0.78
C ALA A 504 28.02 3.51 -1.10
N ASP A 505 29.36 3.51 -1.31
CA ASP A 505 30.16 2.30 -1.53
C ASP A 505 30.06 1.31 -0.35
N GLY A 506 30.05 1.86 0.88
CA GLY A 506 29.91 1.07 2.11
C GLY A 506 28.54 0.39 2.20
N ILE A 507 27.45 1.14 1.98
CA ILE A 507 26.09 0.62 2.00
C ILE A 507 25.91 -0.42 0.88
N GLU A 508 26.43 -0.16 -0.32
CA GLU A 508 26.36 -1.11 -1.45
C GLU A 508 27.06 -2.44 -1.12
N SER A 509 28.22 -2.36 -0.43
CA SER A 509 28.93 -3.54 0.03
C SER A 509 28.11 -4.35 1.06
N GLU A 510 27.37 -3.68 1.93
CA GLU A 510 26.48 -4.32 2.90
C GLU A 510 25.27 -4.96 2.22
N ILE A 511 24.65 -4.29 1.23
CA ILE A 511 23.58 -4.85 0.39
C ILE A 511 24.08 -6.09 -0.36
N ALA A 512 25.31 -6.08 -0.89
CA ALA A 512 25.88 -7.24 -1.55
C ALA A 512 26.07 -8.43 -0.60
N ALA A 513 26.35 -8.19 0.68
CA ALA A 513 26.46 -9.21 1.71
C ALA A 513 25.08 -9.71 2.21
N LEU A 514 24.06 -8.85 2.20
CA LEU A 514 22.69 -9.10 2.63
C LEU A 514 21.70 -8.63 1.54
N PRO A 515 21.53 -9.38 0.44
CA PRO A 515 20.72 -8.94 -0.70
C PRO A 515 19.24 -8.71 -0.40
N ASP A 516 18.72 -9.27 0.68
CA ASP A 516 17.33 -9.12 1.12
C ASP A 516 17.13 -7.93 2.09
N ASP A 517 18.19 -7.18 2.41
CA ASP A 517 18.11 -5.97 3.25
C ASP A 517 17.42 -4.82 2.50
N THR A 518 16.13 -4.68 2.73
CA THR A 518 15.30 -3.61 2.13
C THR A 518 15.61 -2.24 2.74
N SER A 519 16.01 -2.20 4.02
CA SER A 519 16.36 -0.96 4.71
C SER A 519 17.64 -0.37 4.13
N GLY A 520 18.69 -1.17 3.97
CA GLY A 520 19.96 -0.71 3.38
C GLY A 520 19.78 -0.23 1.93
N LYS A 521 18.93 -0.91 1.15
CA LYS A 521 18.58 -0.46 -0.21
C LYS A 521 17.90 0.91 -0.21
N ASN A 522 16.96 1.14 0.71
CA ASN A 522 16.29 2.43 0.85
C ASN A 522 17.26 3.51 1.33
N GLU A 523 18.15 3.19 2.27
CA GLU A 523 19.16 4.11 2.78
C GLU A 523 20.15 4.57 1.68
N TYR A 524 20.64 3.64 0.85
CA TYR A 524 21.42 3.98 -0.34
C TYR A 524 20.67 4.94 -1.26
N ALA A 525 19.42 4.59 -1.58
CA ALA A 525 18.59 5.37 -2.47
C ALA A 525 18.34 6.78 -1.93
N TRP A 526 18.06 6.91 -0.63
CA TRP A 526 17.86 8.18 0.05
C TRP A 526 19.10 9.06 -0.01
N LEU A 527 20.28 8.49 0.28
CA LEU A 527 21.55 9.21 0.21
C LEU A 527 21.81 9.77 -1.19
N VAL A 528 21.75 8.89 -2.20
CA VAL A 528 22.09 9.26 -3.58
C VAL A 528 21.06 10.22 -4.18
N ALA A 529 19.77 9.99 -3.95
CA ALA A 529 18.71 10.85 -4.48
C ALA A 529 18.75 12.28 -3.90
N ASN A 530 19.29 12.44 -2.71
CA ASN A 530 19.42 13.75 -2.05
C ASN A 530 20.82 14.36 -2.14
N THR A 531 21.78 13.74 -2.84
CA THR A 531 23.13 14.27 -3.02
C THR A 531 23.62 14.09 -4.45
N GLU A 532 24.52 13.14 -4.68
CA GLU A 532 25.05 12.77 -6.01
C GLU A 532 25.41 11.28 -6.04
N GLY A 533 25.43 10.69 -7.24
CA GLY A 533 25.79 9.28 -7.44
C GLY A 533 25.04 8.63 -8.58
N ASP A 534 24.95 7.30 -8.58
CA ASP A 534 24.17 6.54 -9.58
C ASP A 534 22.67 6.57 -9.23
N VAL A 535 21.98 7.60 -9.75
CA VAL A 535 20.53 7.77 -9.55
C VAL A 535 19.75 6.58 -10.15
N ALA A 536 20.23 5.97 -11.23
CA ALA A 536 19.56 4.80 -11.81
C ALA A 536 19.64 3.58 -10.87
N GLN A 537 20.80 3.36 -10.23
CA GLN A 537 20.95 2.33 -9.19
C GLN A 537 20.08 2.65 -7.95
N ALA A 538 20.09 3.91 -7.50
CA ALA A 538 19.26 4.37 -6.38
C ALA A 538 17.77 4.09 -6.64
N THR A 539 17.27 4.42 -7.83
CA THR A 539 15.89 4.12 -8.24
C THR A 539 15.59 2.62 -8.22
N ARG A 540 16.52 1.78 -8.72
CA ARG A 540 16.36 0.31 -8.66
C ARG A 540 16.27 -0.20 -7.23
N TYR A 541 17.15 0.26 -6.34
CA TYR A 541 17.15 -0.15 -4.94
C TYR A 541 15.90 0.33 -4.20
N SER A 542 15.47 1.57 -4.41
CA SER A 542 14.23 2.08 -3.83
C SER A 542 13.00 1.27 -4.27
N ARG A 543 12.90 0.87 -5.54
CA ARG A 543 11.83 -0.03 -6.02
C ARG A 543 11.92 -1.41 -5.37
N GLN A 544 13.13 -1.97 -5.20
CA GLN A 544 13.31 -3.26 -4.52
C GLN A 544 12.92 -3.18 -3.05
N SER A 545 13.16 -2.08 -2.36
CA SER A 545 12.71 -1.89 -0.97
C SER A 545 11.18 -1.92 -0.85
N LEU A 546 10.47 -1.45 -1.86
CA LEU A 546 9.01 -1.48 -1.94
C LEU A 546 8.42 -2.85 -2.31
N GLU A 547 9.21 -3.84 -2.73
CA GLU A 547 8.68 -5.18 -3.08
C GLU A 547 8.08 -5.92 -1.88
N THR A 548 8.60 -5.69 -0.68
CA THR A 548 8.11 -6.27 0.58
C THR A 548 7.34 -5.30 1.46
N ALA A 549 7.52 -4.00 1.23
CA ALA A 549 6.93 -2.91 2.00
C ALA A 549 6.24 -1.88 1.08
N PHE A 550 5.38 -2.39 0.19
CA PHE A 550 4.77 -1.63 -0.93
C PHE A 550 3.93 -0.41 -0.49
N ASP A 551 3.48 -0.36 0.77
CA ASP A 551 2.70 0.74 1.36
C ASP A 551 3.52 1.59 2.34
N ASN A 552 4.83 1.41 2.42
CA ASN A 552 5.67 2.20 3.31
C ASN A 552 5.83 3.62 2.76
N ALA A 553 5.26 4.59 3.46
CA ALA A 553 5.25 5.99 3.05
C ALA A 553 6.67 6.58 2.93
N SER A 554 7.59 6.22 3.84
CA SER A 554 8.98 6.69 3.80
C SER A 554 9.74 6.12 2.60
N TYR A 555 9.44 4.86 2.19
CA TYR A 555 10.06 4.26 1.00
C TYR A 555 9.49 4.86 -0.29
N LEU A 556 8.19 5.20 -0.30
CA LEU A 556 7.58 5.95 -1.40
C LEU A 556 8.15 7.37 -1.51
N ASP A 557 8.37 8.04 -0.37
CA ASP A 557 9.03 9.36 -0.32
C ASP A 557 10.45 9.27 -0.92
N THR A 558 11.22 8.24 -0.56
CA THR A 558 12.56 7.99 -1.14
C THR A 558 12.50 7.78 -2.64
N LEU A 559 11.54 6.99 -3.15
CA LEU A 559 11.37 6.77 -4.59
C LEU A 559 11.03 8.08 -5.32
N ALA A 560 10.16 8.90 -4.73
CA ALA A 560 9.84 10.21 -5.29
C ALA A 560 11.07 11.13 -5.39
N HIS A 561 11.95 11.10 -4.38
CA HIS A 561 13.24 11.81 -4.43
C HIS A 561 14.16 11.27 -5.54
N CYS A 562 14.19 9.95 -5.78
CA CYS A 562 14.93 9.34 -6.89
C CYS A 562 14.43 9.86 -8.24
N HIS A 563 13.11 9.90 -8.46
CA HIS A 563 12.52 10.46 -9.68
C HIS A 563 12.86 11.95 -9.84
N ALA A 564 12.78 12.73 -8.76
CA ALA A 564 13.14 14.14 -8.78
C ALA A 564 14.64 14.37 -9.07
N ALA A 565 15.53 13.50 -8.61
CA ALA A 565 16.96 13.50 -8.91
C ALA A 565 17.25 13.12 -10.35
N ALA A 566 16.47 12.19 -10.92
CA ALA A 566 16.51 11.84 -12.35
C ALA A 566 15.97 12.95 -13.27
N GLY A 567 15.36 14.01 -12.72
CA GLY A 567 14.74 15.11 -13.46
C GLY A 567 13.28 14.87 -13.83
N ASP A 568 12.71 13.74 -13.46
CA ASP A 568 11.31 13.39 -13.70
C ASP A 568 10.43 13.91 -12.54
N LEU A 569 10.07 15.19 -12.61
CA LEU A 569 9.24 15.82 -11.58
C LEU A 569 7.79 15.37 -11.62
N GLU A 570 7.29 14.96 -12.77
CA GLU A 570 5.92 14.47 -12.88
C GLU A 570 5.78 13.15 -12.09
N GLN A 571 6.66 12.20 -12.35
CA GLN A 571 6.69 10.93 -11.62
C GLN A 571 7.01 11.12 -10.15
N ALA A 572 7.90 12.07 -9.80
CA ALA A 572 8.17 12.42 -8.40
C ALA A 572 6.90 12.89 -7.67
N ILE A 573 6.07 13.74 -8.29
CA ILE A 573 4.81 14.22 -7.71
C ILE A 573 3.81 13.08 -7.56
N ARG A 574 3.67 12.21 -8.56
CA ARG A 574 2.79 11.03 -8.51
C ARG A 574 3.20 10.07 -7.39
N THR A 575 4.46 9.73 -7.31
CA THR A 575 4.98 8.84 -6.26
C THR A 575 4.87 9.46 -4.86
N GLN A 576 5.16 10.77 -4.73
CA GLN A 576 4.99 11.48 -3.47
C GLN A 576 3.53 11.54 -3.03
N TRP A 577 2.59 11.65 -3.97
CA TRP A 577 1.16 11.58 -3.65
C TRP A 577 0.78 10.21 -3.07
N LEU A 578 1.37 9.12 -3.56
CA LEU A 578 1.18 7.80 -2.96
C LEU A 578 1.64 7.78 -1.50
N ALA A 579 2.79 8.40 -1.18
CA ALA A 579 3.26 8.53 0.20
C ALA A 579 2.28 9.35 1.07
N VAL A 580 1.74 10.47 0.55
CA VAL A 580 0.72 11.28 1.23
C VAL A 580 -0.55 10.45 1.50
N LYS A 581 -0.97 9.58 0.57
CA LYS A 581 -2.12 8.70 0.79
C LYS A 581 -1.91 7.71 1.95
N GLN A 582 -0.69 7.22 2.14
CA GLN A 582 -0.36 6.30 3.23
C GLN A 582 -0.23 7.00 4.60
N GLU A 583 0.35 8.19 4.62
CA GLU A 583 0.53 9.00 5.83
C GLU A 583 0.04 10.44 5.63
N PRO A 584 -1.29 10.64 5.57
CA PRO A 584 -1.87 11.94 5.24
C PRO A 584 -1.61 13.00 6.31
N HIS A 585 -1.21 12.64 7.50
CA HIS A 585 -0.94 13.53 8.61
C HIS A 585 0.56 13.81 8.85
N SER A 586 1.48 13.17 8.10
CA SER A 586 2.91 13.46 8.18
C SER A 586 3.23 14.84 7.58
N PRO A 587 3.71 15.81 8.38
CA PRO A 587 4.07 17.13 7.87
C PRO A 587 5.26 17.08 6.91
N LEU A 588 6.19 16.15 7.11
CA LEU A 588 7.38 15.98 6.27
C LEU A 588 6.98 15.53 4.85
N ILE A 589 6.19 14.47 4.75
CA ILE A 589 5.73 13.92 3.47
C ILE A 589 4.91 14.95 2.70
N ARG A 590 4.02 15.69 3.38
CA ARG A 590 3.24 16.78 2.77
C ARG A 590 4.14 17.92 2.27
N ARG A 591 5.14 18.36 3.06
CA ARG A 591 6.10 19.39 2.62
C ARG A 591 6.88 18.96 1.38
N ASN A 592 7.29 17.69 1.28
CA ASN A 592 7.95 17.15 0.10
C ASN A 592 7.04 17.19 -1.14
N TYR A 593 5.76 16.81 -0.99
CA TYR A 593 4.77 16.90 -2.07
C TYR A 593 4.61 18.33 -2.60
N GLU A 594 4.42 19.29 -1.71
CA GLU A 594 4.29 20.70 -2.12
C GLU A 594 5.60 21.24 -2.72
N ARG A 595 6.75 20.82 -2.23
CA ARG A 595 8.06 21.17 -2.80
C ARG A 595 8.21 20.68 -4.24
N PHE A 596 7.85 19.44 -4.54
CA PHE A 596 7.93 18.92 -5.92
C PHE A 596 6.93 19.63 -6.83
N ARG A 597 5.72 19.87 -6.40
CA ARG A 597 4.73 20.66 -7.15
C ARG A 597 5.22 22.09 -7.44
N GLY A 598 5.81 22.74 -6.45
CA GLY A 598 6.38 24.07 -6.63
C GLY A 598 7.53 24.11 -7.64
N ARG A 599 8.39 23.09 -7.65
CA ARG A 599 9.47 22.95 -8.65
C ARG A 599 8.93 22.75 -10.06
N ALA A 600 7.88 21.94 -10.23
CA ALA A 600 7.26 21.69 -11.54
C ALA A 600 6.54 22.92 -12.09
N ALA A 601 5.93 23.74 -11.22
CA ALA A 601 5.26 24.98 -11.62
C ALA A 601 6.22 26.11 -12.07
N GLY A 602 7.52 25.97 -11.81
CA GLY A 602 8.56 26.96 -12.17
C GLY A 602 8.55 28.21 -11.29
N PRO A 603 9.54 29.12 -11.48
CA PRO A 603 9.74 30.27 -10.58
C PRO A 603 8.62 31.32 -10.61
N ALA A 604 7.63 31.23 -11.49
CA ALA A 604 6.50 32.17 -11.59
C ALA A 604 5.33 31.85 -10.61
N ALA A 605 5.28 30.68 -9.99
CA ALA A 605 4.17 30.23 -9.15
C ALA A 605 4.38 30.50 -7.64
N VAL A 606 5.59 30.87 -7.23
CA VAL A 606 5.87 31.24 -5.85
C VAL A 606 5.57 32.72 -5.67
N ARG A 607 4.29 33.07 -5.52
CA ARG A 607 3.89 34.32 -4.89
C ARG A 607 3.52 34.05 -3.43
N PRO A 608 3.94 34.93 -2.50
CA PRO A 608 3.93 34.74 -1.06
C PRO A 608 2.53 34.56 -0.47
#